data_1b458195cedfa758f56f88cadaf7e7d2
#
_entry.id   1b458195cedfa758f56f88cadaf7e7d2
#
_cell.length_a   1.000
_cell.length_b   1.000
_cell.length_c   1.000
_cell.angle_alpha   90.00
_cell.angle_beta   90.00
_cell.angle_gamma   90.00
#
_symmetry.space_group_name_H-M   'P 1'
#
loop_
_entity.id
_entity.type
_entity.pdbx_description
1 polymer ?
#
loop_
_entity_poly.entity_id
_entity_poly.type
_entity_poly.pdbx_seq_one_letter_code
_entity_poly.pdbx_strand_id
1 'polypeptide(L)'
;MKVVITGGGGFLGSMLCEALLKVGELTAPSGNRQRIESIELLDAVFPKLSVDPRVTRKVCEISDREAVFDAVGTDADVAIFHLASMVSGECELRFDDALRVNLDGGRNIFDAARAAARTTDELPRVIFASSIACFGGDVIADSFADSSKQLPRTTYGMTKTICELMINDYSRKRFFDGRSARLPTVIVRPGKPNAAASSWASGMFREPLAGIDCPLPIRRDQRHPMTGYRTVIASLIALHELPESLLGGDRAVGLPAHQVTPQLAQQVLAEIAVEHDLRIGKIVDAYDDRIQGIVNGWATAIDGSRAIQLGLPQPPPVKEIVKQYLKDFASV
;
A
#
# COMPACT_ATOMS: atom_id res chain seq x y z
N MET A 1 -4.39 -18.98 13.83
CA MET A 1 -4.46 -18.37 12.47
C MET A 1 -3.07 -18.19 11.92
N LYS A 2 -2.84 -18.59 10.66
CA LYS A 2 -1.64 -18.27 9.88
C LYS A 2 -1.84 -16.95 9.13
N VAL A 3 -0.83 -16.09 9.09
CA VAL A 3 -0.83 -14.88 8.26
C VAL A 3 0.24 -15.00 7.19
N VAL A 4 -0.08 -14.67 5.95
CA VAL A 4 0.87 -14.60 4.83
C VAL A 4 0.95 -13.17 4.35
N ILE A 5 2.16 -12.60 4.28
CA ILE A 5 2.40 -11.23 3.79
C ILE A 5 3.34 -11.31 2.59
N THR A 6 2.84 -11.04 1.40
CA THR A 6 3.70 -10.87 0.23
C THR A 6 4.23 -9.45 0.15
N GLY A 7 5.44 -9.26 -0.34
CA GLY A 7 6.14 -7.99 -0.20
C GLY A 7 6.63 -7.76 1.25
N GLY A 8 6.82 -8.86 2.00
CA GLY A 8 7.16 -8.85 3.43
C GLY A 8 8.55 -8.29 3.74
N GLY A 9 9.46 -8.29 2.76
CA GLY A 9 10.78 -7.64 2.85
C GLY A 9 10.75 -6.15 2.57
N GLY A 10 9.65 -5.64 2.00
CA GLY A 10 9.47 -4.23 1.70
C GLY A 10 9.07 -3.39 2.93
N PHE A 11 9.07 -2.06 2.75
CA PHE A 11 8.75 -1.11 3.82
C PHE A 11 7.38 -1.35 4.47
N LEU A 12 6.31 -1.38 3.69
CA LEU A 12 4.95 -1.58 4.23
C LEU A 12 4.76 -3.00 4.78
N GLY A 13 5.34 -4.02 4.13
CA GLY A 13 5.21 -5.40 4.56
C GLY A 13 5.89 -5.66 5.91
N SER A 14 7.07 -5.10 6.13
CA SER A 14 7.77 -5.21 7.43
C SER A 14 7.02 -4.47 8.54
N MET A 15 6.54 -3.24 8.27
CA MET A 15 5.73 -2.48 9.24
C MET A 15 4.41 -3.17 9.57
N LEU A 16 3.76 -3.79 8.59
CA LEU A 16 2.54 -4.58 8.80
C LEU A 16 2.82 -5.80 9.68
N CYS A 17 3.91 -6.52 9.41
CA CYS A 17 4.32 -7.65 10.23
C CYS A 17 4.48 -7.24 11.70
N GLU A 18 5.22 -6.16 11.98
CA GLU A 18 5.40 -5.65 13.35
C GLU A 18 4.07 -5.24 14.00
N ALA A 19 3.17 -4.61 13.24
CA ALA A 19 1.86 -4.22 13.75
C ALA A 19 1.00 -5.45 14.10
N LEU A 20 0.99 -6.47 13.24
CA LEU A 20 0.25 -7.72 13.47
C LEU A 20 0.80 -8.51 14.65
N LEU A 21 2.12 -8.52 14.85
CA LEU A 21 2.74 -9.13 16.05
C LEU A 21 2.29 -8.43 17.33
N LYS A 22 2.10 -7.10 17.31
CA LYS A 22 1.61 -6.31 18.45
C LYS A 22 0.12 -6.53 18.70
N VAL A 23 -0.70 -6.61 17.65
CA VAL A 23 -2.14 -6.91 17.75
C VAL A 23 -2.36 -8.33 18.29
N GLY A 24 -1.57 -9.29 17.82
CA GLY A 24 -1.51 -10.66 18.31
C GLY A 24 -2.68 -11.56 17.90
N GLU A 25 -3.79 -11.00 17.41
CA GLU A 25 -4.98 -11.75 16.98
C GLU A 25 -5.73 -11.02 15.87
N LEU A 26 -6.47 -11.77 15.05
CA LEU A 26 -7.34 -11.26 13.99
C LEU A 26 -8.71 -11.94 14.06
N THR A 27 -9.71 -11.32 13.45
CA THR A 27 -11.06 -11.89 13.32
C THR A 27 -11.11 -12.84 12.12
N ALA A 28 -11.42 -14.11 12.38
CA ALA A 28 -11.66 -15.11 11.34
C ALA A 28 -12.95 -14.77 10.56
N PRO A 29 -13.17 -15.34 9.36
CA PRO A 29 -14.41 -15.17 8.61
C PRO A 29 -15.66 -15.59 9.37
N SER A 30 -15.57 -16.57 10.29
CA SER A 30 -16.61 -16.94 11.23
C SER A 30 -17.02 -15.84 12.23
N GLY A 31 -16.24 -14.75 12.32
CA GLY A 31 -16.42 -13.68 13.31
C GLY A 31 -15.69 -13.92 14.64
N ASN A 32 -15.07 -15.09 14.83
CA ASN A 32 -14.32 -15.41 16.05
C ASN A 32 -12.94 -14.76 16.04
N ARG A 33 -12.48 -14.27 17.20
CA ARG A 33 -11.08 -13.83 17.37
C ARG A 33 -10.15 -15.03 17.41
N GLN A 34 -9.08 -14.98 16.63
CA GLN A 34 -8.09 -16.04 16.57
C GLN A 34 -6.69 -15.45 16.77
N ARG A 35 -5.90 -16.11 17.61
CA ARG A 35 -4.49 -15.75 17.83
C ARG A 35 -3.69 -15.96 16.56
N ILE A 36 -2.78 -15.01 16.25
CA ILE A 36 -1.79 -15.14 15.19
C ILE A 36 -0.68 -16.08 15.70
N GLU A 37 -0.63 -17.28 15.16
CA GLU A 37 0.34 -18.31 15.55
C GLU A 37 1.61 -18.24 14.70
N SER A 38 1.46 -17.87 13.43
CA SER A 38 2.59 -17.73 12.51
C SER A 38 2.35 -16.62 11.50
N ILE A 39 3.43 -15.93 11.12
CA ILE A 39 3.46 -14.95 10.02
C ILE A 39 4.51 -15.41 9.03
N GLU A 40 4.10 -15.70 7.80
CA GLU A 40 4.99 -16.05 6.71
C GLU A 40 5.18 -14.84 5.79
N LEU A 41 6.40 -14.35 5.70
CA LEU A 41 6.79 -13.25 4.83
C LEU A 41 7.32 -13.80 3.52
N LEU A 42 6.72 -13.38 2.39
CA LEU A 42 7.16 -13.71 1.04
C LEU A 42 7.73 -12.47 0.36
N ASP A 43 8.95 -12.55 -0.12
CA ASP A 43 9.57 -11.49 -0.94
C ASP A 43 10.73 -12.06 -1.75
N ALA A 44 11.11 -11.40 -2.84
CA ALA A 44 12.30 -11.73 -3.60
C ALA A 44 13.60 -11.41 -2.82
N VAL A 45 13.56 -10.40 -1.93
CA VAL A 45 14.72 -9.94 -1.14
C VAL A 45 14.30 -9.55 0.27
N PHE A 46 15.06 -9.99 1.26
CA PHE A 46 14.87 -9.58 2.65
C PHE A 46 16.06 -8.76 3.18
N PRO A 47 15.85 -7.54 3.71
CA PRO A 47 16.84 -6.89 4.54
C PRO A 47 16.99 -7.64 5.88
N LYS A 48 18.06 -7.33 6.63
CA LYS A 48 18.22 -7.85 8.01
C LYS A 48 17.08 -7.27 8.89
N LEU A 49 16.18 -8.13 9.37
CA LEU A 49 15.09 -7.77 10.28
C LEU A 49 15.24 -8.51 11.61
N SER A 50 14.68 -7.93 12.68
CA SER A 50 14.50 -8.59 13.98
C SER A 50 13.69 -9.89 13.81
N VAL A 51 13.93 -10.88 14.67
CA VAL A 51 13.34 -12.22 14.52
C VAL A 51 12.43 -12.52 15.71
N ASP A 52 11.12 -12.35 15.53
CA ASP A 52 10.12 -12.98 16.39
C ASP A 52 9.99 -14.47 15.98
N PRO A 53 9.92 -15.42 16.91
CA PRO A 53 9.85 -16.85 16.57
C PRO A 53 8.60 -17.25 15.77
N ARG A 54 7.57 -16.42 15.76
CA ARG A 54 6.38 -16.62 14.94
C ARG A 54 6.57 -16.22 13.48
N VAL A 55 7.67 -15.54 13.13
CA VAL A 55 7.92 -15.01 11.79
C VAL A 55 8.86 -15.92 11.02
N THR A 56 8.39 -16.44 9.89
CA THR A 56 9.21 -17.13 8.91
C THR A 56 9.39 -16.26 7.66
N ARG A 57 10.49 -16.43 6.95
CA ARG A 57 10.81 -15.71 5.71
C ARG A 57 11.07 -16.70 4.62
N LYS A 58 10.39 -16.52 3.52
CA LYS A 58 10.57 -17.35 2.33
C LYS A 58 10.92 -16.46 1.16
N VAL A 59 12.12 -16.63 0.63
CA VAL A 59 12.49 -16.00 -0.65
C VAL A 59 11.63 -16.63 -1.73
N CYS A 60 10.76 -15.82 -2.33
CA CYS A 60 9.75 -16.29 -3.27
C CYS A 60 9.45 -15.21 -4.31
N GLU A 61 9.62 -15.54 -5.56
CA GLU A 61 9.05 -14.78 -6.68
C GLU A 61 7.55 -15.10 -6.74
N ILE A 62 6.68 -14.12 -6.57
CA ILE A 62 5.21 -14.36 -6.57
C ILE A 62 4.68 -14.87 -7.92
N SER A 63 5.45 -14.71 -8.99
CA SER A 63 5.16 -15.32 -10.30
C SER A 63 5.44 -16.82 -10.34
N ASP A 64 6.18 -17.38 -9.38
CA ASP A 64 6.34 -18.82 -9.20
C ASP A 64 5.12 -19.40 -8.48
N ARG A 65 4.26 -20.06 -9.27
CA ARG A 65 2.99 -20.61 -8.79
C ARG A 65 3.19 -21.66 -7.70
N GLU A 66 4.14 -22.59 -7.88
CA GLU A 66 4.37 -23.68 -6.94
C GLU A 66 4.87 -23.15 -5.60
N ALA A 67 5.83 -22.22 -5.63
CA ALA A 67 6.35 -21.58 -4.43
C ALA A 67 5.26 -20.79 -3.65
N VAL A 68 4.34 -20.14 -4.37
CA VAL A 68 3.20 -19.43 -3.77
C VAL A 68 2.21 -20.40 -3.12
N PHE A 69 1.85 -21.49 -3.81
CA PHE A 69 0.91 -22.49 -3.26
C PHE A 69 1.49 -23.19 -2.03
N ASP A 70 2.78 -23.51 -2.05
CA ASP A 70 3.46 -24.10 -0.89
C ASP A 70 3.49 -23.12 0.30
N ALA A 71 3.70 -21.83 0.05
CA ALA A 71 3.73 -20.82 1.09
C ALA A 71 2.34 -20.53 1.69
N VAL A 72 1.29 -20.43 0.89
CA VAL A 72 -0.08 -20.23 1.40
C VAL A 72 -0.54 -21.47 2.14
N GLY A 73 -0.25 -22.67 1.62
CA GLY A 73 -0.65 -23.95 2.19
C GLY A 73 -2.13 -24.22 2.03
N THR A 74 -2.62 -25.17 2.81
CA THR A 74 -4.03 -25.62 2.79
C THR A 74 -4.78 -25.31 4.08
N ASP A 75 -4.19 -24.50 4.95
CA ASP A 75 -4.79 -24.09 6.21
C ASP A 75 -5.97 -23.14 5.94
N ALA A 76 -7.10 -23.44 6.56
CA ALA A 76 -8.31 -22.66 6.35
C ALA A 76 -8.28 -21.28 6.99
N ASP A 77 -7.72 -21.25 8.17
CA ASP A 77 -7.64 -20.04 8.97
C ASP A 77 -6.45 -19.19 8.52
N VAL A 78 -6.41 -18.91 7.21
CA VAL A 78 -5.35 -18.13 6.59
C VAL A 78 -5.84 -16.71 6.29
N ALA A 79 -5.08 -15.71 6.76
CA ALA A 79 -5.20 -14.31 6.36
C ALA A 79 -4.04 -13.95 5.43
N ILE A 80 -4.34 -13.40 4.26
CA ILE A 80 -3.33 -13.03 3.26
C ILE A 80 -3.34 -11.52 3.06
N PHE A 81 -2.18 -10.89 3.26
CA PHE A 81 -1.95 -9.49 2.90
C PHE A 81 -1.02 -9.44 1.69
N HIS A 82 -1.59 -9.16 0.52
CA HIS A 82 -0.87 -9.15 -0.74
C HIS A 82 -0.39 -7.73 -1.08
N LEU A 83 0.90 -7.44 -0.74
CA LEU A 83 1.54 -6.15 -0.96
C LEU A 83 2.63 -6.20 -2.03
N ALA A 84 3.11 -7.39 -2.42
CA ALA A 84 4.13 -7.55 -3.44
C ALA A 84 3.68 -6.96 -4.79
N SER A 85 4.53 -6.16 -5.40
CA SER A 85 4.26 -5.55 -6.70
C SER A 85 5.52 -4.85 -7.22
N MET A 86 5.75 -4.90 -8.51
CA MET A 86 6.63 -3.95 -9.18
C MET A 86 6.02 -2.54 -9.07
N VAL A 87 6.87 -1.52 -8.89
CA VAL A 87 6.41 -0.12 -8.74
C VAL A 87 6.14 0.54 -10.08
N SER A 88 5.40 1.66 -10.07
CA SER A 88 4.87 2.31 -11.26
C SER A 88 5.91 2.64 -12.33
N GLY A 89 7.06 3.20 -11.96
CA GLY A 89 8.10 3.57 -12.93
C GLY A 89 8.77 2.37 -13.58
N GLU A 90 8.96 1.27 -12.84
CA GLU A 90 9.50 0.03 -13.38
C GLU A 90 8.50 -0.66 -14.33
N CYS A 91 7.21 -0.61 -14.02
CA CYS A 91 6.18 -1.20 -14.88
C CYS A 91 6.13 -0.55 -16.27
N GLU A 92 6.39 0.77 -16.37
CA GLU A 92 6.46 1.47 -17.67
C GLU A 92 7.69 1.08 -18.48
N LEU A 93 8.79 0.71 -17.81
CA LEU A 93 10.04 0.32 -18.48
C LEU A 93 10.07 -1.17 -18.84
N ARG A 94 9.35 -2.02 -18.09
CA ARG A 94 9.43 -3.48 -18.14
C ARG A 94 8.03 -4.08 -18.18
N PHE A 95 7.32 -3.84 -19.28
CA PHE A 95 5.90 -4.20 -19.43
C PHE A 95 5.62 -5.68 -19.18
N ASP A 96 6.35 -6.59 -19.82
CA ASP A 96 6.13 -8.04 -19.68
C ASP A 96 6.41 -8.53 -18.25
N ASP A 97 7.45 -8.00 -17.60
CA ASP A 97 7.72 -8.30 -16.19
C ASP A 97 6.62 -7.76 -15.28
N ALA A 98 6.08 -6.57 -15.59
CA ALA A 98 4.95 -6.03 -14.83
C ALA A 98 3.71 -6.93 -14.93
N LEU A 99 3.40 -7.48 -16.09
CA LEU A 99 2.32 -8.47 -16.23
C LEU A 99 2.65 -9.74 -15.43
N ARG A 100 3.84 -10.28 -15.59
CA ARG A 100 4.28 -11.50 -14.90
C ARG A 100 4.21 -11.34 -13.38
N VAL A 101 4.74 -10.24 -12.83
CA VAL A 101 4.83 -10.06 -11.38
C VAL A 101 3.49 -9.55 -10.81
N ASN A 102 2.91 -8.48 -11.37
CA ASN A 102 1.75 -7.84 -10.75
C ASN A 102 0.44 -8.56 -11.08
N LEU A 103 0.29 -9.10 -12.30
CA LEU A 103 -0.95 -9.76 -12.70
C LEU A 103 -0.90 -11.27 -12.46
N ASP A 104 0.09 -11.99 -13.04
CA ASP A 104 0.17 -13.44 -12.85
C ASP A 104 0.53 -13.78 -11.41
N GLY A 105 1.44 -13.01 -10.78
CA GLY A 105 1.76 -13.15 -9.35
C GLY A 105 0.54 -12.92 -8.46
N GLY A 106 -0.24 -11.87 -8.72
CA GLY A 106 -1.51 -11.62 -8.02
C GLY A 106 -2.49 -12.78 -8.19
N ARG A 107 -2.65 -13.27 -9.42
CA ARG A 107 -3.48 -14.44 -9.73
C ARG A 107 -3.01 -15.69 -8.99
N ASN A 108 -1.71 -15.94 -8.89
CA ASN A 108 -1.18 -17.08 -8.13
C ASN A 108 -1.61 -17.03 -6.66
N ILE A 109 -1.53 -15.87 -6.03
CA ILE A 109 -2.00 -15.66 -4.65
C ILE A 109 -3.51 -15.92 -4.52
N PHE A 110 -4.33 -15.41 -5.45
CA PHE A 110 -5.78 -15.61 -5.43
C PHE A 110 -6.16 -17.08 -5.67
N ASP A 111 -5.49 -17.76 -6.59
CA ASP A 111 -5.69 -19.18 -6.85
C ASP A 111 -5.24 -20.05 -5.65
N ALA A 112 -4.15 -19.69 -4.97
CA ALA A 112 -3.69 -20.38 -3.77
C ALA A 112 -4.69 -20.20 -2.60
N ALA A 113 -5.20 -18.98 -2.39
CA ALA A 113 -6.28 -18.73 -1.42
C ALA A 113 -7.53 -19.56 -1.73
N ARG A 114 -7.93 -19.63 -3.01
CA ARG A 114 -9.05 -20.47 -3.47
C ARG A 114 -8.79 -21.96 -3.22
N ALA A 115 -7.55 -22.42 -3.37
CA ALA A 115 -7.21 -23.82 -3.10
C ALA A 115 -7.30 -24.14 -1.61
N ALA A 116 -6.82 -23.24 -0.73
CA ALA A 116 -6.92 -23.37 0.71
C ALA A 116 -8.40 -23.45 1.17
N ALA A 117 -9.29 -22.67 0.58
CA ALA A 117 -10.73 -22.68 0.90
C ALA A 117 -11.44 -24.01 0.63
N ARG A 118 -10.85 -24.92 -0.14
CA ARG A 118 -11.46 -26.23 -0.44
C ARG A 118 -11.26 -27.27 0.66
N THR A 119 -10.37 -26.99 1.59
CA THR A 119 -9.98 -27.95 2.64
C THR A 119 -10.77 -27.76 3.93
N THR A 120 -11.57 -26.71 4.02
CA THR A 120 -12.33 -26.37 5.22
C THR A 120 -13.61 -25.59 4.86
N ASP A 121 -14.49 -25.42 5.86
CA ASP A 121 -15.74 -24.66 5.73
C ASP A 121 -15.52 -23.13 5.81
N GLU A 122 -14.33 -22.68 6.24
CA GLU A 122 -14.01 -21.24 6.34
C GLU A 122 -13.28 -20.73 5.10
N LEU A 123 -13.62 -19.52 4.67
CA LEU A 123 -12.97 -18.86 3.54
C LEU A 123 -11.71 -18.13 4.01
N PRO A 124 -10.58 -18.25 3.31
CA PRO A 124 -9.45 -17.36 3.53
C PRO A 124 -9.85 -15.90 3.35
N ARG A 125 -9.21 -14.99 4.10
CA ARG A 125 -9.39 -13.55 3.88
C ARG A 125 -8.19 -12.97 3.16
N VAL A 126 -8.42 -12.24 2.06
CA VAL A 126 -7.37 -11.67 1.22
C VAL A 126 -7.48 -10.15 1.20
N ILE A 127 -6.45 -9.46 1.71
CA ILE A 127 -6.33 -8.01 1.65
C ILE A 127 -5.31 -7.66 0.57
N PHE A 128 -5.74 -6.98 -0.47
CA PHE A 128 -4.90 -6.58 -1.59
C PHE A 128 -4.55 -5.10 -1.51
N ALA A 129 -3.26 -4.79 -1.55
CA ALA A 129 -2.78 -3.43 -1.70
C ALA A 129 -2.93 -2.96 -3.15
N SER A 130 -4.08 -2.39 -3.46
CA SER A 130 -4.32 -1.68 -4.71
C SER A 130 -3.77 -0.25 -4.64
N SER A 131 -4.11 0.60 -5.57
CA SER A 131 -3.60 1.96 -5.68
C SER A 131 -4.62 2.91 -6.30
N ILE A 132 -4.55 4.19 -5.95
CA ILE A 132 -5.25 5.25 -6.66
C ILE A 132 -4.82 5.39 -8.13
N ALA A 133 -3.71 4.76 -8.52
CA ALA A 133 -3.27 4.68 -9.92
C ALA A 133 -4.25 3.92 -10.84
N CYS A 134 -5.26 3.23 -10.29
CA CYS A 134 -6.38 2.67 -11.05
C CYS A 134 -7.29 3.77 -11.66
N PHE A 135 -7.21 4.99 -11.17
CA PHE A 135 -7.91 6.15 -11.70
C PHE A 135 -7.04 6.97 -12.66
N GLY A 136 -7.67 7.69 -13.56
CA GLY A 136 -7.02 8.51 -14.57
C GLY A 136 -8.00 8.90 -15.66
N GLY A 137 -7.60 8.81 -16.93
CA GLY A 137 -8.38 9.20 -18.09
C GLY A 137 -7.80 10.43 -18.78
N ASP A 138 -8.43 10.90 -19.85
CA ASP A 138 -7.98 12.08 -20.59
C ASP A 138 -8.33 13.39 -19.86
N VAL A 139 -9.40 13.36 -19.08
CA VAL A 139 -9.81 14.46 -18.20
C VAL A 139 -9.74 13.96 -16.76
N ILE A 140 -8.86 14.58 -15.98
CA ILE A 140 -8.70 14.23 -14.55
C ILE A 140 -9.79 14.96 -13.77
N ALA A 141 -10.62 14.19 -13.05
CA ALA A 141 -11.61 14.74 -12.15
C ALA A 141 -10.94 15.42 -10.93
N ASP A 142 -11.62 16.41 -10.34
CA ASP A 142 -11.12 17.08 -9.13
C ASP A 142 -10.95 16.11 -7.96
N SER A 143 -11.78 15.05 -7.88
CA SER A 143 -11.70 13.97 -6.92
C SER A 143 -12.23 12.67 -7.51
N PHE A 144 -11.68 11.55 -7.10
CA PHE A 144 -12.16 10.21 -7.45
C PHE A 144 -12.76 9.52 -6.23
N ALA A 145 -13.98 9.03 -6.37
CA ALA A 145 -14.65 8.16 -5.40
C ALA A 145 -14.47 6.69 -5.78
N ASP A 146 -14.84 5.77 -4.88
CA ASP A 146 -14.79 4.33 -5.16
C ASP A 146 -15.63 3.93 -6.38
N SER A 147 -16.75 4.61 -6.60
CA SER A 147 -17.64 4.41 -7.76
C SER A 147 -17.16 5.06 -9.05
N SER A 148 -16.07 5.83 -9.03
CA SER A 148 -15.52 6.43 -10.24
C SER A 148 -15.03 5.37 -11.21
N LYS A 149 -15.25 5.61 -12.51
CA LYS A 149 -14.77 4.70 -13.55
C LYS A 149 -13.24 4.59 -13.51
N GLN A 150 -12.74 3.37 -13.45
CA GLN A 150 -11.31 3.10 -13.53
C GLN A 150 -10.82 3.26 -14.98
N LEU A 151 -9.91 4.20 -15.19
CA LEU A 151 -9.25 4.48 -16.47
C LEU A 151 -7.76 4.69 -16.24
N PRO A 152 -7.01 3.64 -15.86
CA PRO A 152 -5.59 3.76 -15.54
C PRO A 152 -4.79 4.26 -16.74
N ARG A 153 -3.80 5.13 -16.49
CA ARG A 153 -2.89 5.68 -17.51
C ARG A 153 -1.49 5.05 -17.45
N THR A 154 -1.34 4.00 -16.65
CA THR A 154 -0.07 3.29 -16.47
C THR A 154 -0.29 1.78 -16.44
N THR A 155 0.71 1.01 -16.87
CA THR A 155 0.73 -0.45 -16.75
C THR A 155 0.52 -0.90 -15.30
N TYR A 156 1.13 -0.19 -14.34
CA TYR A 156 0.91 -0.42 -12.93
C TYR A 156 -0.56 -0.29 -12.52
N GLY A 157 -1.19 0.83 -12.89
CA GLY A 157 -2.61 1.07 -12.59
C GLY A 157 -3.52 0.04 -13.27
N MET A 158 -3.22 -0.35 -14.50
CA MET A 158 -3.94 -1.40 -15.22
C MET A 158 -3.88 -2.74 -14.47
N THR A 159 -2.69 -3.18 -14.05
CA THR A 159 -2.56 -4.46 -13.31
C THR A 159 -3.28 -4.42 -11.97
N LYS A 160 -3.25 -3.28 -11.25
CA LYS A 160 -4.01 -3.10 -10.01
C LYS A 160 -5.52 -3.18 -10.25
N THR A 161 -6.03 -2.52 -11.30
CA THR A 161 -7.45 -2.56 -11.70
C THR A 161 -7.91 -3.98 -12.02
N ILE A 162 -7.14 -4.73 -12.80
CA ILE A 162 -7.47 -6.13 -13.14
C ILE A 162 -7.54 -6.99 -11.87
N CYS A 163 -6.58 -6.85 -10.96
CA CYS A 163 -6.60 -7.57 -9.68
C CYS A 163 -7.82 -7.22 -8.81
N GLU A 164 -8.25 -5.94 -8.76
CA GLU A 164 -9.49 -5.56 -8.06
C GLU A 164 -10.72 -6.26 -8.65
N LEU A 165 -10.84 -6.31 -9.99
CA LEU A 165 -11.93 -7.01 -10.67
C LEU A 165 -11.90 -8.52 -10.37
N MET A 166 -10.72 -9.13 -10.34
CA MET A 166 -10.55 -10.53 -9.94
C MET A 166 -11.00 -10.74 -8.50
N ILE A 167 -10.60 -9.89 -7.55
CA ILE A 167 -11.02 -9.99 -6.15
C ILE A 167 -12.53 -9.89 -6.01
N ASN A 168 -13.18 -8.97 -6.72
CA ASN A 168 -14.64 -8.85 -6.72
C ASN A 168 -15.32 -10.14 -7.20
N ASP A 169 -14.85 -10.73 -8.32
CA ASP A 169 -15.45 -11.94 -8.88
C ASP A 169 -15.18 -13.20 -8.03
N TYR A 170 -13.93 -13.35 -7.54
CA TYR A 170 -13.57 -14.46 -6.66
C TYR A 170 -14.37 -14.41 -5.34
N SER A 171 -14.58 -13.22 -4.78
CA SER A 171 -15.41 -13.03 -3.58
C SER A 171 -16.88 -13.33 -3.85
N ARG A 172 -17.42 -12.83 -4.99
CA ARG A 172 -18.78 -13.12 -5.43
C ARG A 172 -19.04 -14.63 -5.60
N LYS A 173 -18.02 -15.36 -6.07
CA LYS A 173 -18.06 -16.84 -6.20
C LYS A 173 -17.76 -17.58 -4.92
N ARG A 174 -17.54 -16.87 -3.81
CA ARG A 174 -17.23 -17.50 -2.51
C ARG A 174 -15.95 -18.35 -2.55
N PHE A 175 -14.94 -17.93 -3.33
CA PHE A 175 -13.63 -18.57 -3.35
C PHE A 175 -12.76 -18.13 -2.18
N PHE A 176 -12.91 -16.88 -1.77
CA PHE A 176 -12.32 -16.27 -0.56
C PHE A 176 -13.07 -14.97 -0.22
N ASP A 177 -12.86 -14.40 0.97
CA ASP A 177 -13.32 -13.07 1.35
C ASP A 177 -12.25 -12.04 0.98
N GLY A 178 -12.34 -11.47 -0.22
CA GLY A 178 -11.36 -10.54 -0.76
C GLY A 178 -11.72 -9.09 -0.53
N ARG A 179 -10.70 -8.25 -0.36
CA ARG A 179 -10.82 -6.81 -0.13
C ARG A 179 -9.63 -6.08 -0.71
N SER A 180 -9.86 -4.96 -1.38
CA SER A 180 -8.80 -4.15 -2.01
C SER A 180 -8.71 -2.80 -1.33
N ALA A 181 -7.54 -2.42 -0.86
CA ALA A 181 -7.24 -1.08 -0.36
C ALA A 181 -6.60 -0.25 -1.48
N ARG A 182 -7.26 0.80 -1.98
CA ARG A 182 -6.68 1.75 -2.94
C ARG A 182 -5.81 2.73 -2.17
N LEU A 183 -4.52 2.48 -2.14
CA LEU A 183 -3.55 3.28 -1.42
C LEU A 183 -3.30 4.61 -2.14
N PRO A 184 -3.40 5.75 -1.43
CA PRO A 184 -2.79 7.01 -1.85
C PRO A 184 -1.26 6.90 -1.84
N THR A 185 -0.57 7.94 -2.26
CA THR A 185 0.89 7.97 -2.11
C THR A 185 1.27 7.99 -0.64
N VAL A 186 2.06 6.99 -0.25
CA VAL A 186 2.46 6.79 1.16
C VAL A 186 3.70 7.61 1.48
N ILE A 187 3.60 8.44 2.52
CA ILE A 187 4.66 9.28 3.07
C ILE A 187 4.85 9.03 4.58
N VAL A 188 6.00 9.29 5.21
CA VAL A 188 7.31 9.48 4.59
C VAL A 188 7.98 8.11 4.54
N ARG A 189 8.42 7.68 3.36
CA ARG A 189 9.11 6.40 3.23
C ARG A 189 10.60 6.57 3.54
N PRO A 190 11.18 5.78 4.45
CA PRO A 190 12.60 5.81 4.75
C PRO A 190 13.45 5.25 3.59
N GLY A 191 14.76 5.39 3.71
CA GLY A 191 15.74 4.86 2.76
C GLY A 191 15.98 5.79 1.58
N LYS A 192 16.54 5.26 0.50
CA LYS A 192 16.91 6.02 -0.70
C LYS A 192 15.72 6.22 -1.64
N PRO A 193 15.75 7.24 -2.52
CA PRO A 193 14.83 7.34 -3.65
C PRO A 193 14.76 6.03 -4.43
N ASN A 194 13.59 5.69 -4.95
CA ASN A 194 13.37 4.52 -5.79
C ASN A 194 12.87 4.91 -7.19
N ALA A 195 12.69 3.92 -8.06
CA ALA A 195 12.22 4.12 -9.43
C ALA A 195 10.72 4.46 -9.55
N ALA A 196 9.99 4.62 -8.43
CA ALA A 196 8.59 5.08 -8.50
C ALA A 196 8.53 6.54 -8.98
N ALA A 197 7.64 6.83 -9.92
CA ALA A 197 7.42 8.20 -10.40
C ALA A 197 6.97 9.15 -9.26
N SER A 198 6.42 8.62 -8.16
CA SER A 198 6.05 9.35 -6.93
C SER A 198 7.18 9.47 -5.90
N SER A 199 8.41 9.08 -6.22
CA SER A 199 9.53 9.10 -5.25
C SER A 199 9.80 10.49 -4.66
N TRP A 200 9.54 11.56 -5.42
CA TRP A 200 9.62 12.96 -4.99
C TRP A 200 8.72 13.25 -3.77
N ALA A 201 7.58 12.58 -3.63
CA ALA A 201 6.60 12.84 -2.56
C ALA A 201 7.16 12.54 -1.16
N SER A 202 7.94 11.48 -1.00
CA SER A 202 8.67 11.23 0.24
C SER A 202 9.99 12.00 0.28
N GLY A 203 10.64 12.19 -0.86
CA GLY A 203 11.90 12.92 -0.99
C GLY A 203 11.81 14.33 -0.46
N MET A 204 10.75 15.08 -0.80
CA MET A 204 10.56 16.46 -0.37
C MET A 204 10.46 16.64 1.16
N PHE A 205 10.23 15.56 1.91
CA PHE A 205 10.28 15.55 3.38
C PHE A 205 11.60 14.93 3.89
N ARG A 206 11.92 13.76 3.39
CA ARG A 206 13.02 12.94 3.90
C ARG A 206 14.39 13.58 3.75
N GLU A 207 14.72 14.07 2.53
CA GLU A 207 16.02 14.68 2.26
C GLU A 207 16.23 15.95 3.08
N PRO A 208 15.29 16.93 3.12
CA PRO A 208 15.46 18.10 3.99
C PRO A 208 15.62 17.75 5.48
N LEU A 209 14.87 16.79 5.99
CA LEU A 209 15.01 16.34 7.39
C LEU A 209 16.37 15.68 7.67
N ALA A 210 17.02 15.13 6.65
CA ALA A 210 18.39 14.62 6.73
C ALA A 210 19.46 15.71 6.49
N GLY A 211 19.08 16.99 6.39
CA GLY A 211 19.99 18.09 6.10
C GLY A 211 20.45 18.19 4.63
N ILE A 212 19.79 17.48 3.71
CA ILE A 212 20.14 17.38 2.29
C ILE A 212 19.13 18.18 1.47
N ASP A 213 19.62 18.97 0.50
CA ASP A 213 18.73 19.66 -0.43
C ASP A 213 18.01 18.65 -1.34
N CYS A 214 16.69 18.85 -1.50
CA CYS A 214 15.85 17.97 -2.31
C CYS A 214 15.51 18.64 -3.65
N PRO A 215 15.97 18.10 -4.79
CA PRO A 215 15.53 18.57 -6.10
C PRO A 215 14.04 18.22 -6.31
N LEU A 216 13.22 19.23 -6.61
CA LEU A 216 11.79 19.09 -6.87
C LEU A 216 11.54 19.06 -8.38
N PRO A 217 11.14 17.92 -8.97
CA PRO A 217 10.96 17.80 -10.42
C PRO A 217 9.60 18.26 -10.93
N ILE A 218 8.72 18.73 -10.05
CA ILE A 218 7.34 19.12 -10.35
C ILE A 218 7.05 20.54 -9.87
N ARG A 219 5.90 21.08 -10.30
CA ARG A 219 5.45 22.40 -9.84
C ARG A 219 5.15 22.41 -8.35
N ARG A 220 5.39 23.56 -7.70
CA ARG A 220 5.16 23.72 -6.25
C ARG A 220 3.70 23.68 -5.84
N ASP A 221 2.79 23.99 -6.74
CA ASP A 221 1.33 23.96 -6.54
C ASP A 221 0.68 22.62 -6.90
N GLN A 222 1.47 21.65 -7.35
CA GLN A 222 0.96 20.32 -7.71
C GLN A 222 0.31 19.65 -6.52
N ARG A 223 -1.00 19.46 -6.60
CA ARG A 223 -1.77 18.70 -5.59
C ARG A 223 -1.60 17.21 -5.82
N HIS A 224 -1.44 16.47 -4.72
CA HIS A 224 -1.36 15.02 -4.79
C HIS A 224 -1.92 14.39 -3.50
N PRO A 225 -2.73 13.31 -3.59
CA PRO A 225 -3.28 12.65 -2.41
C PRO A 225 -2.19 11.82 -1.72
N MET A 226 -1.91 12.17 -0.47
CA MET A 226 -0.87 11.52 0.34
C MET A 226 -1.40 11.13 1.71
N THR A 227 -0.90 10.02 2.25
CA THR A 227 -1.23 9.53 3.58
C THR A 227 0.00 8.97 4.28
N GLY A 228 -0.03 8.91 5.62
CA GLY A 228 1.07 8.35 6.41
C GLY A 228 1.09 6.81 6.38
N TYR A 229 2.31 6.22 6.42
CA TYR A 229 2.45 4.75 6.44
C TYR A 229 1.75 4.10 7.65
N ARG A 230 1.72 4.74 8.82
CA ARG A 230 1.00 4.20 9.99
C ARG A 230 -0.50 4.13 9.76
N THR A 231 -1.08 5.13 9.09
CA THR A 231 -2.49 5.11 8.69
C THR A 231 -2.76 3.98 7.70
N VAL A 232 -1.87 3.76 6.72
CA VAL A 232 -2.00 2.65 5.76
C VAL A 232 -1.99 1.30 6.47
N ILE A 233 -1.02 1.07 7.37
CA ILE A 233 -0.93 -0.19 8.13
C ILE A 233 -2.19 -0.41 8.97
N ALA A 234 -2.62 0.60 9.72
CA ALA A 234 -3.85 0.53 10.51
C ALA A 234 -5.09 0.28 9.63
N SER A 235 -5.16 0.89 8.44
CA SER A 235 -6.25 0.69 7.49
C SER A 235 -6.28 -0.71 6.88
N LEU A 236 -5.13 -1.30 6.56
CA LEU A 236 -5.05 -2.69 6.08
C LEU A 236 -5.58 -3.67 7.13
N ILE A 237 -5.20 -3.48 8.40
CA ILE A 237 -5.69 -4.28 9.52
C ILE A 237 -7.20 -4.02 9.73
N ALA A 238 -7.63 -2.77 9.78
CA ALA A 238 -9.05 -2.43 9.95
C ALA A 238 -9.90 -2.99 8.80
N LEU A 239 -9.41 -2.91 7.56
CA LEU A 239 -10.10 -3.49 6.41
C LEU A 239 -10.23 -5.02 6.52
N HIS A 240 -9.22 -5.70 7.09
CA HIS A 240 -9.29 -7.12 7.42
C HIS A 240 -10.39 -7.40 8.46
N GLU A 241 -10.50 -6.56 9.49
CA GLU A 241 -11.42 -6.77 10.61
C GLU A 241 -12.89 -6.48 10.28
N LEU A 242 -13.20 -5.79 9.17
CA LEU A 242 -14.57 -5.47 8.80
C LEU A 242 -15.42 -6.74 8.58
N PRO A 243 -16.69 -6.76 9.04
CA PRO A 243 -17.65 -7.77 8.59
C PRO A 243 -17.85 -7.72 7.07
N GLU A 244 -17.91 -8.89 6.42
CA GLU A 244 -18.10 -9.01 4.97
C GLU A 244 -19.35 -8.25 4.48
N SER A 245 -20.40 -8.27 5.26
CA SER A 245 -21.70 -7.65 4.95
C SER A 245 -21.63 -6.14 4.74
N LEU A 246 -20.62 -5.46 5.29
CA LEU A 246 -20.46 -4.01 5.15
C LEU A 246 -19.83 -3.59 3.80
N LEU A 247 -19.14 -4.50 3.11
CA LEU A 247 -18.45 -4.18 1.87
C LEU A 247 -19.33 -4.24 0.62
N GLY A 248 -20.33 -5.12 0.62
CA GLY A 248 -21.19 -5.32 -0.56
C GLY A 248 -20.45 -5.96 -1.74
N GLY A 249 -20.88 -5.65 -2.96
CA GLY A 249 -20.30 -6.19 -4.20
C GLY A 249 -19.02 -5.52 -4.66
N ASP A 250 -18.82 -4.24 -4.32
CA ASP A 250 -17.58 -3.52 -4.59
C ASP A 250 -16.65 -3.63 -3.38
N ARG A 251 -15.62 -4.45 -3.52
CA ARG A 251 -14.65 -4.78 -2.49
C ARG A 251 -13.45 -3.85 -2.45
N ALA A 252 -13.40 -2.82 -3.32
CA ALA A 252 -12.30 -1.87 -3.39
C ALA A 252 -12.64 -0.59 -2.63
N VAL A 253 -11.78 -0.20 -1.68
CA VAL A 253 -11.98 0.94 -0.79
C VAL A 253 -10.80 1.92 -0.93
N GLY A 254 -11.09 3.16 -1.29
CA GLY A 254 -10.12 4.26 -1.36
C GLY A 254 -9.76 4.75 0.04
N LEU A 255 -8.49 4.66 0.41
CA LEU A 255 -8.06 5.11 1.73
C LEU A 255 -8.04 6.65 1.82
N PRO A 256 -8.44 7.23 2.98
CA PRO A 256 -8.43 8.68 3.17
C PRO A 256 -7.02 9.28 3.03
N ALA A 257 -6.95 10.45 2.43
CA ALA A 257 -5.69 11.15 2.15
C ALA A 257 -5.83 12.66 2.29
N HIS A 258 -4.71 13.32 2.57
CA HIS A 258 -4.59 14.78 2.44
C HIS A 258 -4.21 15.16 1.02
N GLN A 259 -4.73 16.28 0.51
CA GLN A 259 -4.15 16.94 -0.66
C GLN A 259 -2.88 17.68 -0.22
N VAL A 260 -1.73 17.16 -0.60
CA VAL A 260 -0.44 17.75 -0.25
C VAL A 260 0.19 18.39 -1.49
N THR A 261 0.71 19.60 -1.32
CA THR A 261 1.54 20.28 -2.33
C THR A 261 2.97 20.42 -1.82
N PRO A 262 3.97 20.53 -2.70
CA PRO A 262 5.34 20.86 -2.29
C PRO A 262 5.43 22.14 -1.47
N GLN A 263 4.56 23.13 -1.75
CA GLN A 263 4.50 24.36 -0.96
C GLN A 263 4.04 24.08 0.49
N LEU A 264 3.00 23.24 0.69
CA LEU A 264 2.58 22.81 2.03
C LEU A 264 3.70 22.03 2.74
N ALA A 265 4.39 21.13 2.02
CA ALA A 265 5.50 20.39 2.58
C ALA A 265 6.62 21.32 3.10
N GLN A 266 6.96 22.34 2.36
CA GLN A 266 7.95 23.35 2.80
C GLN A 266 7.51 24.10 4.06
N GLN A 267 6.22 24.44 4.19
CA GLN A 267 5.68 25.08 5.40
C GLN A 267 5.78 24.15 6.61
N VAL A 268 5.33 22.89 6.46
CA VAL A 268 5.41 21.86 7.50
C VAL A 268 6.84 21.62 7.96
N LEU A 269 7.79 21.54 7.02
CA LEU A 269 9.22 21.38 7.33
C LEU A 269 9.77 22.56 8.13
N ALA A 270 9.41 23.80 7.76
CA ALA A 270 9.85 25.00 8.48
C ALA A 270 9.34 25.00 9.93
N GLU A 271 8.07 24.63 10.14
CA GLU A 271 7.49 24.51 11.50
C GLU A 271 8.21 23.43 12.34
N ILE A 272 8.48 22.25 11.74
CA ILE A 272 9.16 21.16 12.42
C ILE A 272 10.61 21.53 12.74
N ALA A 273 11.30 22.23 11.84
CA ALA A 273 12.66 22.70 12.05
C ALA A 273 12.76 23.62 13.26
N VAL A 274 11.81 24.54 13.43
CA VAL A 274 11.73 25.43 14.60
C VAL A 274 11.40 24.65 15.87
N GLU A 275 10.40 23.77 15.81
CA GLU A 275 9.92 23.02 16.98
C GLU A 275 10.98 22.06 17.57
N HIS A 276 11.82 21.48 16.73
CA HIS A 276 12.81 20.47 17.10
C HIS A 276 14.25 20.97 17.02
N ASP A 277 14.47 22.28 16.79
CA ASP A 277 15.79 22.89 16.61
C ASP A 277 16.65 22.16 15.57
N LEU A 278 16.03 21.80 14.44
CA LEU A 278 16.69 21.05 13.37
C LEU A 278 17.25 21.96 12.28
N ARG A 279 18.47 21.67 11.85
CA ARG A 279 19.02 22.24 10.63
C ARG A 279 18.63 21.38 9.44
N ILE A 280 17.67 21.87 8.63
CA ILE A 280 17.15 21.13 7.48
C ILE A 280 17.74 21.62 6.15
N GLY A 281 17.73 20.74 5.14
CA GLY A 281 17.97 21.08 3.74
C GLY A 281 16.80 21.86 3.12
N LYS A 282 16.94 22.26 1.87
CA LYS A 282 15.95 23.03 1.10
C LYS A 282 15.26 22.16 0.05
N ILE A 283 14.02 22.49 -0.27
CA ILE A 283 13.37 22.02 -1.50
C ILE A 283 13.78 23.00 -2.62
N VAL A 284 14.53 22.49 -3.61
CA VAL A 284 15.09 23.29 -4.71
C VAL A 284 14.39 22.92 -6.01
N ASP A 285 13.92 23.92 -6.75
CA ASP A 285 13.26 23.68 -8.04
C ASP A 285 14.25 23.07 -9.05
N ALA A 286 13.91 21.89 -9.56
CA ALA A 286 14.67 21.13 -10.55
C ALA A 286 13.67 20.47 -11.53
N TYR A 287 12.88 21.31 -12.19
CA TYR A 287 11.74 20.89 -13.00
C TYR A 287 12.14 19.92 -14.12
N ASP A 288 11.34 18.85 -14.25
CA ASP A 288 11.47 17.81 -15.26
C ASP A 288 10.13 17.62 -15.98
N ASP A 289 10.06 18.01 -17.27
CA ASP A 289 8.85 17.96 -18.09
C ASP A 289 8.27 16.54 -18.18
N ARG A 290 9.12 15.51 -18.23
CA ARG A 290 8.70 14.12 -18.30
C ARG A 290 8.01 13.69 -16.99
N ILE A 291 8.60 14.02 -15.85
CA ILE A 291 8.01 13.69 -14.54
C ILE A 291 6.71 14.47 -14.33
N GLN A 292 6.71 15.76 -14.64
CA GLN A 292 5.50 16.58 -14.55
C GLN A 292 4.39 16.06 -15.48
N GLY A 293 4.73 15.64 -16.69
CA GLY A 293 3.78 15.05 -17.65
C GLY A 293 3.12 13.79 -17.10
N ILE A 294 3.88 12.91 -16.43
CA ILE A 294 3.34 11.73 -15.76
C ILE A 294 2.40 12.14 -14.61
N VAL A 295 2.83 13.09 -13.78
CA VAL A 295 2.08 13.55 -12.60
C VAL A 295 0.78 14.27 -12.99
N ASN A 296 0.75 14.98 -14.11
CA ASN A 296 -0.47 15.61 -14.63
C ASN A 296 -1.59 14.60 -14.97
N GLY A 297 -1.23 13.35 -15.22
CA GLY A 297 -2.17 12.26 -15.44
C GLY A 297 -2.70 11.58 -14.16
N TRP A 298 -2.30 12.04 -12.98
CA TRP A 298 -2.68 11.42 -11.71
C TRP A 298 -3.85 12.13 -11.05
N ALA A 299 -4.59 11.36 -10.23
CA ALA A 299 -5.60 11.90 -9.33
C ALA A 299 -5.01 12.97 -8.41
N THR A 300 -5.69 14.10 -8.28
CA THR A 300 -5.29 15.19 -7.38
C THR A 300 -5.92 15.07 -6.00
N ALA A 301 -7.03 14.33 -5.90
CA ALA A 301 -7.73 14.02 -4.66
C ALA A 301 -8.43 12.66 -4.72
N ILE A 302 -8.69 12.09 -3.55
CA ILE A 302 -9.51 10.89 -3.36
C ILE A 302 -10.62 11.23 -2.37
N ASP A 303 -11.85 10.83 -2.70
CA ASP A 303 -12.96 10.82 -1.77
C ASP A 303 -12.87 9.57 -0.90
N GLY A 304 -12.35 9.72 0.31
CA GLY A 304 -12.25 8.67 1.31
C GLY A 304 -13.48 8.52 2.21
N SER A 305 -14.62 9.15 1.87
CA SER A 305 -15.81 9.15 2.73
C SER A 305 -16.35 7.75 3.02
N ARG A 306 -16.33 6.85 2.03
CA ARG A 306 -16.71 5.45 2.24
C ARG A 306 -15.80 4.74 3.24
N ALA A 307 -14.50 4.93 3.16
CA ALA A 307 -13.57 4.35 4.13
C ALA A 307 -13.86 4.85 5.55
N ILE A 308 -14.14 6.15 5.70
CA ILE A 308 -14.49 6.75 6.99
C ILE A 308 -15.81 6.17 7.53
N GLN A 309 -16.83 6.03 6.68
CA GLN A 309 -18.12 5.42 7.03
C GLN A 309 -17.97 3.94 7.45
N LEU A 310 -17.02 3.24 6.85
CA LEU A 310 -16.65 1.87 7.21
C LEU A 310 -15.80 1.80 8.51
N GLY A 311 -15.43 2.93 9.11
CA GLY A 311 -14.62 2.98 10.32
C GLY A 311 -13.13 2.84 10.11
N LEU A 312 -12.63 2.99 8.88
CA LEU A 312 -11.18 2.97 8.63
C LEU A 312 -10.51 4.23 9.20
N PRO A 313 -9.26 4.14 9.65
CA PRO A 313 -8.52 5.26 10.21
C PRO A 313 -8.38 6.43 9.26
N GLN A 314 -8.55 7.65 9.79
CA GLN A 314 -8.24 8.88 9.09
C GLN A 314 -6.76 9.25 9.30
N PRO A 315 -6.07 9.82 8.30
CA PRO A 315 -4.71 10.30 8.48
C PRO A 315 -4.67 11.50 9.43
N PRO A 316 -3.72 11.55 10.38
CA PRO A 316 -3.49 12.74 11.17
C PRO A 316 -2.95 13.87 10.28
N PRO A 317 -2.93 15.12 10.74
CA PRO A 317 -2.35 16.24 9.98
C PRO A 317 -0.96 15.91 9.42
N VAL A 318 -0.62 16.46 8.25
CA VAL A 318 0.66 16.17 7.56
C VAL A 318 1.87 16.38 8.47
N LYS A 319 1.84 17.40 9.33
CA LYS A 319 2.88 17.67 10.34
C LYS A 319 3.09 16.47 11.28
N GLU A 320 2.00 15.86 11.74
CA GLU A 320 2.08 14.69 12.62
C GLU A 320 2.58 13.44 11.89
N ILE A 321 2.25 13.29 10.59
CA ILE A 321 2.81 12.22 9.74
C ILE A 321 4.35 12.36 9.66
N VAL A 322 4.84 13.59 9.48
CA VAL A 322 6.29 13.86 9.43
C VAL A 322 6.96 13.64 10.79
N LYS A 323 6.31 14.03 11.90
CA LYS A 323 6.81 13.72 13.26
C LYS A 323 6.87 12.22 13.54
N GLN A 324 5.90 11.44 13.05
CA GLN A 324 5.93 9.97 13.14
C GLN A 324 7.16 9.41 12.42
N TYR A 325 7.49 9.93 11.25
CA TYR A 325 8.71 9.54 10.52
C TYR A 325 9.98 9.88 11.30
N LEU A 326 10.09 11.09 11.86
CA LEU A 326 11.23 11.47 12.69
C LEU A 326 11.41 10.51 13.87
N LYS A 327 10.33 10.22 14.57
CA LYS A 327 10.35 9.31 15.73
C LYS A 327 10.80 7.89 15.38
N ASP A 328 10.41 7.37 14.20
CA ASP A 328 10.62 5.97 13.86
C ASP A 328 11.91 5.72 13.09
N PHE A 329 12.40 6.72 12.31
CA PHE A 329 13.46 6.49 11.33
C PHE A 329 14.58 7.52 11.33
N ALA A 330 14.39 8.71 11.89
CA ALA A 330 15.47 9.65 12.04
C ALA A 330 16.12 9.43 13.41
N SER A 331 17.39 9.04 13.40
CA SER A 331 18.22 9.12 14.61
C SER A 331 18.43 10.60 14.90
N VAL A 332 17.62 11.18 15.77
CA VAL A 332 17.82 12.52 16.32
C VAL A 332 18.75 12.41 17.52
#